data_0edab7f247f61cf437efc173065e9305
#
_entry.id   0edab7f247f61cf437efc173065e9305
#
_cell.length_a   1.000
_cell.length_b   1.000
_cell.length_c   1.000
_cell.angle_alpha   90.00
_cell.angle_beta   90.00
_cell.angle_gamma   90.00
#
_symmetry.space_group_name_H-M   'P 1'
#
loop_
_entity.id
_entity.type
_entity.pdbx_description
1 polymer ?
#
loop_
_entity_poly.entity_id
_entity_poly.type
_entity_poly.pdbx_seq_one_letter_code
_entity_poly.pdbx_strand_id
1 'polypeptide(L)'
;MKKSIALAAAALSTTLSMAFVTPAMAQTAAPAMAASDPAALYKAFGEKTGLTQLMDDFVNRLAADPRIADKFKNTNLEHLKHQLTEQLCQVAGGPCQYQGPDMAAAHADMGVSKGNFNALVEDLQKAMDARSIPFSAQNQMLARLAPMHRDIITK
;
A
#
# COMPACT_ATOMS: atom_id res chain seq x y z
N MET A 1 6.56 5.19 -100.81
CA MET A 1 6.54 3.71 -100.92
C MET A 1 6.53 3.12 -99.59
N LYS A 2 5.70 2.13 -99.36
CA LYS A 2 5.58 1.17 -98.26
C LYS A 2 4.72 1.63 -97.07
N LYS A 3 3.57 1.05 -97.09
CA LYS A 3 2.52 0.84 -96.11
C LYS A 3 3.04 0.08 -94.85
N SER A 4 2.55 0.35 -93.68
CA SER A 4 2.38 -0.66 -92.66
C SER A 4 1.30 -0.26 -91.65
N ILE A 5 0.47 -1.13 -91.50
CA ILE A 5 -0.79 -1.35 -90.83
C ILE A 5 -0.67 -1.18 -89.34
N ALA A 6 -1.63 -0.42 -88.78
CA ALA A 6 -1.88 -0.32 -87.35
C ALA A 6 -2.59 -1.58 -86.78
N LEU A 7 -2.18 -2.09 -85.72
CA LEU A 7 -2.91 -3.11 -84.94
C LEU A 7 -3.22 -2.52 -83.59
N ALA A 8 -4.48 -2.29 -83.34
CA ALA A 8 -4.97 -1.86 -82.01
C ALA A 8 -5.11 -3.05 -81.11
N ALA A 9 -4.45 -2.99 -79.98
CA ALA A 9 -4.65 -3.97 -78.84
C ALA A 9 -5.31 -3.21 -77.66
N ALA A 10 -6.57 -3.50 -77.46
CA ALA A 10 -7.31 -3.03 -76.31
C ALA A 10 -6.94 -3.87 -75.11
N ALA A 11 -6.23 -3.30 -74.13
CA ALA A 11 -5.95 -3.96 -72.83
C ALA A 11 -7.03 -3.53 -71.84
N LEU A 12 -7.90 -4.48 -71.45
CA LEU A 12 -8.81 -4.32 -70.30
C LEU A 12 -7.98 -4.43 -69.02
N SER A 13 -7.82 -3.31 -68.36
CA SER A 13 -7.24 -3.28 -67.02
C SER A 13 -8.35 -3.47 -65.99
N THR A 14 -8.52 -4.64 -65.47
CA THR A 14 -9.34 -4.95 -64.29
C THR A 14 -8.57 -4.57 -63.06
N THR A 15 -8.90 -3.43 -62.47
CA THR A 15 -8.37 -3.04 -61.13
C THR A 15 -9.09 -3.80 -60.03
N LEU A 16 -8.40 -4.80 -59.50
CA LEU A 16 -8.85 -5.53 -58.32
C LEU A 16 -8.61 -4.67 -57.07
N SER A 17 -9.66 -3.99 -56.59
CA SER A 17 -9.62 -3.24 -55.33
C SER A 17 -9.58 -4.23 -54.15
N MET A 18 -8.39 -4.46 -53.62
CA MET A 18 -8.25 -5.15 -52.32
C MET A 18 -8.70 -4.18 -51.20
N ALA A 19 -9.88 -4.43 -50.65
CA ALA A 19 -10.31 -3.80 -49.41
C ALA A 19 -9.47 -4.37 -48.24
N PHE A 20 -8.54 -3.57 -47.72
CA PHE A 20 -7.87 -3.90 -46.46
C PHE A 20 -8.87 -3.74 -45.34
N VAL A 21 -9.39 -4.87 -44.85
CA VAL A 21 -10.12 -4.92 -43.59
C VAL A 21 -9.08 -4.81 -42.46
N THR A 22 -8.91 -3.63 -41.91
CA THR A 22 -8.12 -3.45 -40.68
C THR A 22 -8.92 -4.02 -39.53
N PRO A 23 -8.38 -5.03 -38.78
CA PRO A 23 -9.03 -5.47 -37.56
C PRO A 23 -9.00 -4.31 -36.56
N ALA A 24 -10.18 -3.81 -36.20
CA ALA A 24 -10.31 -2.91 -35.04
C ALA A 24 -9.86 -3.67 -33.79
N MET A 25 -8.64 -3.38 -33.34
CA MET A 25 -8.19 -3.79 -32.03
C MET A 25 -9.13 -3.13 -31.02
N ALA A 26 -10.06 -3.92 -30.49
CA ALA A 26 -10.83 -3.51 -29.33
C ALA A 26 -9.80 -3.29 -28.18
N GLN A 27 -9.49 -2.02 -27.93
CA GLN A 27 -8.80 -1.61 -26.71
C GLN A 27 -9.74 -1.95 -25.57
N THR A 28 -9.49 -3.08 -24.92
CA THR A 28 -10.05 -3.34 -23.59
C THR A 28 -9.57 -2.20 -22.70
N ALA A 29 -10.46 -1.24 -22.45
CA ALA A 29 -10.23 -0.21 -21.45
C ALA A 29 -9.82 -0.95 -20.17
N ALA A 30 -8.60 -0.68 -19.68
CA ALA A 30 -8.18 -1.11 -18.37
C ALA A 30 -9.29 -0.68 -17.38
N PRO A 31 -9.70 -1.56 -16.45
CA PRO A 31 -10.71 -1.17 -15.47
C PRO A 31 -10.24 0.10 -14.81
N ALA A 32 -11.02 1.18 -14.95
CA ALA A 32 -10.80 2.41 -14.20
C ALA A 32 -10.63 1.98 -12.76
N MET A 33 -9.51 2.35 -12.15
CA MET A 33 -9.25 2.08 -10.73
C MET A 33 -10.45 2.66 -9.98
N ALA A 34 -11.34 1.77 -9.55
CA ALA A 34 -12.47 2.15 -8.72
C ALA A 34 -11.89 2.96 -7.57
N ALA A 35 -12.43 4.15 -7.33
CA ALA A 35 -12.04 5.00 -6.23
C ALA A 35 -12.04 4.10 -4.98
N SER A 36 -10.86 3.79 -4.47
CA SER A 36 -10.71 2.83 -3.37
C SER A 36 -11.46 3.39 -2.18
N ASP A 37 -12.40 2.63 -1.64
CA ASP A 37 -13.12 2.99 -0.41
C ASP A 37 -12.11 3.50 0.62
N PRO A 38 -12.22 4.76 1.08
CA PRO A 38 -11.28 5.33 2.06
C PRO A 38 -11.12 4.47 3.31
N ALA A 39 -12.18 3.72 3.66
CA ALA A 39 -12.21 2.82 4.81
C ALA A 39 -11.80 1.37 4.47
N ALA A 40 -11.42 1.06 3.23
CA ALA A 40 -11.08 -0.31 2.83
C ALA A 40 -9.95 -0.90 3.68
N LEU A 41 -8.92 -0.09 3.98
CA LEU A 41 -7.81 -0.52 4.82
C LEU A 41 -8.27 -0.77 6.26
N TYR A 42 -9.08 0.12 6.83
CA TYR A 42 -9.66 -0.05 8.16
C TYR A 42 -10.47 -1.35 8.28
N LYS A 43 -11.30 -1.65 7.28
CA LYS A 43 -12.06 -2.91 7.21
C LYS A 43 -11.16 -4.13 7.09
N ALA A 44 -10.09 -4.05 6.30
CA ALA A 44 -9.13 -5.14 6.13
C ALA A 44 -8.38 -5.48 7.44
N PHE A 45 -8.25 -4.53 8.35
CA PHE A 45 -7.69 -4.73 9.69
C PHE A 45 -8.74 -5.20 10.73
N GLY A 46 -9.99 -5.47 10.32
CA GLY A 46 -11.07 -5.90 11.22
C GLY A 46 -11.63 -4.78 12.07
N GLU A 47 -11.56 -3.56 11.53
CA GLU A 47 -12.06 -2.34 12.17
C GLU A 47 -11.42 -2.08 13.54
N LYS A 48 -12.08 -1.36 14.44
CA LYS A 48 -11.52 -1.02 15.75
C LYS A 48 -11.23 -2.27 16.60
N THR A 49 -12.10 -3.26 16.54
CA THR A 49 -11.91 -4.52 17.28
C THR A 49 -10.66 -5.27 16.82
N GLY A 50 -10.47 -5.42 15.51
CA GLY A 50 -9.27 -6.06 14.95
C GLY A 50 -7.99 -5.29 15.26
N LEU A 51 -8.03 -3.96 15.19
CA LEU A 51 -6.89 -3.09 15.55
C LEU A 51 -6.56 -3.19 17.04
N THR A 52 -7.55 -3.22 17.94
CA THR A 52 -7.30 -3.41 19.39
C THR A 52 -6.56 -4.71 19.66
N GLN A 53 -7.04 -5.80 19.06
CA GLN A 53 -6.40 -7.11 19.22
C GLN A 53 -5.01 -7.16 18.59
N LEU A 54 -4.79 -6.46 17.45
CA LEU A 54 -3.48 -6.33 16.84
C LEU A 54 -2.52 -5.59 17.76
N MET A 55 -2.95 -4.50 18.39
CA MET A 55 -2.11 -3.73 19.31
C MET A 55 -1.81 -4.48 20.60
N ASP A 56 -2.73 -5.32 21.06
CA ASP A 56 -2.44 -6.23 22.18
C ASP A 56 -1.27 -7.18 21.88
N ASP A 57 -1.32 -7.87 20.75
CA ASP A 57 -0.24 -8.78 20.34
C ASP A 57 1.06 -8.01 20.07
N PHE A 58 0.98 -6.91 19.33
CA PHE A 58 2.12 -6.10 18.95
C PHE A 58 2.88 -5.54 20.16
N VAL A 59 2.19 -4.88 21.09
CA VAL A 59 2.83 -4.28 22.28
C VAL A 59 3.41 -5.35 23.20
N ASN A 60 2.76 -6.51 23.32
CA ASN A 60 3.32 -7.64 24.06
C ASN A 60 4.62 -8.17 23.42
N ARG A 61 4.72 -8.19 22.07
CA ARG A 61 5.96 -8.54 21.36
C ARG A 61 7.06 -7.52 21.62
N LEU A 62 6.77 -6.22 21.52
CA LEU A 62 7.73 -5.15 21.81
C LEU A 62 8.30 -5.24 23.23
N ALA A 63 7.45 -5.53 24.21
CA ALA A 63 7.88 -5.68 25.60
C ALA A 63 8.74 -6.94 25.84
N ALA A 64 8.62 -7.95 24.97
CA ALA A 64 9.37 -9.20 25.05
C ALA A 64 10.62 -9.23 24.15
N ASP A 65 10.74 -8.40 23.12
CA ASP A 65 11.89 -8.38 22.21
C ASP A 65 13.09 -7.67 22.85
N PRO A 66 14.20 -8.38 23.15
CA PRO A 66 15.38 -7.80 23.81
C PRO A 66 16.05 -6.68 23.03
N ARG A 67 15.77 -6.53 21.72
CA ARG A 67 16.32 -5.47 20.87
C ARG A 67 15.67 -4.10 21.14
N ILE A 68 14.47 -4.08 21.76
CA ILE A 68 13.70 -2.84 21.94
C ILE A 68 13.00 -2.76 23.31
N ALA A 69 12.87 -3.84 24.05
CA ALA A 69 12.13 -3.93 25.33
C ALA A 69 12.56 -2.87 26.35
N ASP A 70 13.82 -2.43 26.34
CA ASP A 70 14.33 -1.41 27.25
C ASP A 70 13.61 -0.06 27.09
N LYS A 71 13.08 0.24 25.92
CA LYS A 71 12.32 1.46 25.62
C LYS A 71 10.94 1.49 26.28
N PHE A 72 10.43 0.32 26.67
CA PHE A 72 9.07 0.17 27.21
C PHE A 72 9.04 -0.11 28.72
N LYS A 73 10.20 -0.21 29.41
CA LYS A 73 10.28 -0.58 30.83
C LYS A 73 9.44 0.30 31.77
N ASN A 74 9.34 1.57 31.46
CA ASN A 74 8.62 2.54 32.29
C ASN A 74 7.32 3.03 31.63
N THR A 75 6.87 2.34 30.57
CA THR A 75 5.69 2.73 29.81
C THR A 75 4.44 2.05 30.36
N ASN A 76 3.35 2.78 30.51
CA ASN A 76 2.05 2.16 30.71
C ASN A 76 1.60 1.48 29.44
N LEU A 77 1.75 0.16 29.36
CA LEU A 77 1.49 -0.61 28.16
C LEU A 77 0.01 -0.56 27.74
N GLU A 78 -0.92 -0.54 28.68
CA GLU A 78 -2.36 -0.44 28.35
C GLU A 78 -2.70 0.90 27.72
N HIS A 79 -2.12 1.99 28.26
CA HIS A 79 -2.26 3.30 27.64
C HIS A 79 -1.64 3.33 26.23
N LEU A 80 -0.45 2.74 26.04
CA LEU A 80 0.21 2.63 24.75
C LEU A 80 -0.64 1.86 23.73
N LYS A 81 -1.20 0.70 24.11
CA LYS A 81 -2.11 -0.08 23.26
C LYS A 81 -3.30 0.73 22.79
N HIS A 82 -3.91 1.48 23.71
CA HIS A 82 -5.03 2.36 23.36
C HIS A 82 -4.61 3.44 22.36
N GLN A 83 -3.53 4.16 22.62
CA GLN A 83 -3.03 5.24 21.73
C GLN A 83 -2.68 4.70 20.35
N LEU A 84 -2.00 3.57 20.25
CA LEU A 84 -1.67 2.94 18.98
C LEU A 84 -2.92 2.46 18.23
N THR A 85 -3.94 1.96 18.94
CA THR A 85 -5.22 1.58 18.33
C THR A 85 -5.90 2.79 17.69
N GLU A 86 -5.98 3.92 18.38
CA GLU A 86 -6.56 5.16 17.84
C GLU A 86 -5.76 5.68 16.64
N GLN A 87 -4.43 5.66 16.74
CA GLN A 87 -3.54 6.11 15.68
C GLN A 87 -3.67 5.24 14.42
N LEU A 88 -3.60 3.91 14.56
CA LEU A 88 -3.72 3.02 13.41
C LEU A 88 -5.13 3.07 12.80
N CYS A 89 -6.16 3.22 13.62
CA CYS A 89 -7.52 3.41 13.15
C CYS A 89 -7.63 4.68 12.27
N GLN A 90 -7.10 5.81 12.72
CA GLN A 90 -7.07 7.04 11.94
C GLN A 90 -6.24 6.88 10.65
N VAL A 91 -5.05 6.29 10.74
CA VAL A 91 -4.16 6.04 9.59
C VAL A 91 -4.82 5.10 8.58
N ALA A 92 -5.59 4.12 9.03
CA ALA A 92 -6.33 3.19 8.17
C ALA A 92 -7.54 3.83 7.46
N GLY A 93 -7.94 5.04 7.83
CA GLY A 93 -9.15 5.69 7.32
C GLY A 93 -10.41 5.31 8.09
N GLY A 94 -10.26 4.87 9.34
CA GLY A 94 -11.36 4.62 10.27
C GLY A 94 -11.88 5.92 10.92
N PRO A 95 -12.94 5.83 11.73
CA PRO A 95 -13.61 6.99 12.32
C PRO A 95 -12.93 7.56 13.59
N CYS A 96 -11.75 7.03 13.93
CA CYS A 96 -11.03 7.42 15.15
C CYS A 96 -10.29 8.74 14.97
N GLN A 97 -9.99 9.39 16.09
CA GLN A 97 -9.17 10.60 16.15
C GLN A 97 -8.06 10.39 17.18
N TYR A 98 -6.83 10.32 16.70
CA TYR A 98 -5.67 10.23 17.58
C TYR A 98 -5.47 11.56 18.31
N GLN A 99 -5.45 11.48 19.64
CA GLN A 99 -5.30 12.64 20.53
C GLN A 99 -3.95 12.63 21.28
N GLY A 100 -3.07 11.68 20.93
CA GLY A 100 -1.74 11.61 21.54
C GLY A 100 -0.78 12.67 20.97
N PRO A 101 0.44 12.77 21.54
CA PRO A 101 1.49 13.64 21.03
C PRO A 101 1.90 13.24 19.60
N ASP A 102 2.44 14.17 18.83
CA ASP A 102 3.08 13.83 17.56
C ASP A 102 4.31 12.91 17.76
N MET A 103 4.79 12.30 16.68
CA MET A 103 5.87 11.33 16.78
C MET A 103 7.17 11.92 17.29
N ALA A 104 7.50 13.16 16.94
CA ALA A 104 8.71 13.84 17.42
C ALA A 104 8.65 14.07 18.93
N ALA A 105 7.53 14.59 19.44
CA ALA A 105 7.33 14.82 20.87
C ALA A 105 7.28 13.49 21.66
N ALA A 106 6.64 12.45 21.11
CA ALA A 106 6.53 11.15 21.76
C ALA A 106 7.88 10.43 21.90
N HIS A 107 8.85 10.70 21.02
CA HIS A 107 10.12 9.97 20.94
C HIS A 107 11.36 10.83 21.25
N ALA A 108 11.20 12.10 21.59
CA ALA A 108 12.29 13.07 21.74
C ALA A 108 13.45 12.57 22.64
N ASP A 109 13.13 11.99 23.79
CA ASP A 109 14.11 11.60 24.80
C ASP A 109 14.37 10.08 24.84
N MET A 110 13.78 9.31 23.92
CA MET A 110 13.86 7.85 23.95
C MET A 110 15.17 7.29 23.38
N GLY A 111 15.92 8.08 22.60
CA GLY A 111 17.15 7.62 21.96
C GLY A 111 16.92 6.41 21.05
N VAL A 112 15.88 6.45 20.23
CA VAL A 112 15.53 5.37 19.31
C VAL A 112 16.53 5.31 18.18
N SER A 113 17.20 4.17 18.01
CA SER A 113 18.12 3.90 16.92
C SER A 113 17.39 3.28 15.70
N LYS A 114 18.06 3.26 14.55
CA LYS A 114 17.58 2.50 13.38
C LYS A 114 17.35 1.02 13.69
N GLY A 115 18.20 0.41 14.53
CA GLY A 115 18.04 -0.98 14.95
C GLY A 115 16.76 -1.19 15.77
N ASN A 116 16.45 -0.28 16.71
CA ASN A 116 15.21 -0.33 17.47
C ASN A 116 13.99 -0.15 16.56
N PHE A 117 14.05 0.80 15.61
CA PHE A 117 12.98 1.03 14.65
C PHE A 117 12.72 -0.20 13.76
N ASN A 118 13.79 -0.84 13.26
CA ASN A 118 13.65 -2.06 12.46
C ASN A 118 13.02 -3.21 13.28
N ALA A 119 13.45 -3.40 14.53
CA ALA A 119 12.84 -4.39 15.43
C ALA A 119 11.34 -4.15 15.61
N LEU A 120 10.93 -2.89 15.81
CA LEU A 120 9.53 -2.51 15.91
C LEU A 120 8.75 -2.86 14.64
N VAL A 121 9.28 -2.55 13.45
CA VAL A 121 8.61 -2.86 12.16
C VAL A 121 8.47 -4.38 11.99
N GLU A 122 9.51 -5.16 12.29
CA GLU A 122 9.46 -6.62 12.23
C GLU A 122 8.40 -7.21 13.17
N ASP A 123 8.30 -6.69 14.39
CA ASP A 123 7.31 -7.17 15.36
C ASP A 123 5.88 -6.79 14.95
N LEU A 124 5.67 -5.61 14.34
CA LEU A 124 4.39 -5.25 13.75
C LEU A 124 4.03 -6.20 12.60
N GLN A 125 4.97 -6.52 11.70
CA GLN A 125 4.73 -7.48 10.63
C GLN A 125 4.35 -8.85 11.17
N LYS A 126 5.09 -9.38 12.16
CA LYS A 126 4.77 -10.67 12.82
C LYS A 126 3.38 -10.66 13.47
N ALA A 127 3.00 -9.54 14.09
CA ALA A 127 1.67 -9.40 14.69
C ALA A 127 0.56 -9.39 13.62
N MET A 128 0.79 -8.72 12.49
CA MET A 128 -0.14 -8.72 11.36
C MET A 128 -0.26 -10.12 10.72
N ASP A 129 0.86 -10.83 10.55
CA ASP A 129 0.90 -12.20 10.02
C ASP A 129 0.12 -13.17 10.93
N ALA A 130 0.36 -13.10 12.26
CA ALA A 130 -0.33 -13.94 13.24
C ALA A 130 -1.85 -13.75 13.21
N ARG A 131 -2.34 -12.62 12.73
CA ARG A 131 -3.75 -12.31 12.57
C ARG A 131 -4.27 -12.53 11.15
N SER A 132 -3.45 -13.10 10.27
CA SER A 132 -3.81 -13.37 8.87
C SER A 132 -4.29 -12.13 8.12
N ILE A 133 -3.77 -10.95 8.46
CA ILE A 133 -4.08 -9.72 7.71
C ILE A 133 -3.48 -9.85 6.31
N PRO A 134 -4.25 -9.58 5.23
CA PRO A 134 -3.75 -9.72 3.88
C PRO A 134 -2.48 -8.91 3.62
N PHE A 135 -1.48 -9.49 2.96
CA PHE A 135 -0.18 -8.85 2.71
C PHE A 135 -0.30 -7.49 2.01
N SER A 136 -1.26 -7.34 1.09
CA SER A 136 -1.55 -6.06 0.45
C SER A 136 -2.01 -4.98 1.43
N ALA A 137 -2.80 -5.35 2.45
CA ALA A 137 -3.23 -4.43 3.51
C ALA A 137 -2.08 -4.10 4.46
N GLN A 138 -1.23 -5.08 4.81
CA GLN A 138 -0.02 -4.83 5.61
C GLN A 138 0.88 -3.80 4.93
N ASN A 139 1.18 -3.98 3.63
CA ASN A 139 2.01 -3.05 2.86
C ASN A 139 1.41 -1.64 2.79
N GLN A 140 0.09 -1.53 2.63
CA GLN A 140 -0.58 -0.23 2.64
C GLN A 140 -0.46 0.46 4.00
N MET A 141 -0.62 -0.27 5.11
CA MET A 141 -0.43 0.28 6.46
C MET A 141 1.00 0.75 6.65
N LEU A 142 1.98 -0.09 6.36
CA LEU A 142 3.40 0.25 6.48
C LEU A 142 3.78 1.46 5.62
N ALA A 143 3.26 1.56 4.40
CA ALA A 143 3.49 2.72 3.52
C ALA A 143 2.93 4.02 4.10
N ARG A 144 1.79 3.98 4.81
CA ARG A 144 1.22 5.15 5.49
C ARG A 144 1.99 5.54 6.76
N LEU A 145 2.60 4.58 7.44
CA LEU A 145 3.41 4.81 8.64
C LEU A 145 4.85 5.23 8.31
N ALA A 146 5.39 4.80 7.18
CA ALA A 146 6.78 5.03 6.80
C ALA A 146 7.25 6.50 6.86
N PRO A 147 6.46 7.52 6.50
CA PRO A 147 6.90 8.92 6.63
C PRO A 147 7.27 9.33 8.04
N MET A 148 6.66 8.69 9.06
CA MET A 148 6.88 9.03 10.48
C MET A 148 8.27 8.62 11.00
N HIS A 149 9.01 7.76 10.28
CA HIS A 149 10.29 7.22 10.75
C HIS A 149 11.32 8.32 11.07
N ARG A 150 11.25 9.46 10.39
CA ARG A 150 12.18 10.59 10.58
C ARG A 150 12.02 11.26 11.95
N ASP A 151 10.79 11.24 12.47
CA ASP A 151 10.44 11.86 13.75
C ASP A 151 10.67 10.89 14.92
N ILE A 152 10.83 9.59 14.64
CA ILE A 152 10.98 8.52 15.64
C ILE A 152 12.45 8.21 15.90
N ILE A 153 13.30 8.20 14.86
CA ILE A 153 14.72 7.88 15.00
C ILE A 153 15.47 9.12 15.49
N THR A 154 16.02 9.01 16.71
CA THR A 154 16.70 10.12 17.40
C THR A 154 18.21 9.86 17.61
N LYS A 155 18.73 8.70 17.13
CA LYS A 155 20.16 8.32 17.15
C LYS A 155 20.63 7.76 15.82
#